data_4c16ffe89e57f6991c99101ac81ec9a0
#
_entry.id   4c16ffe89e57f6991c99101ac81ec9a0
#
_cell.length_a   1.000
_cell.length_b   1.000
_cell.length_c   1.000
_cell.angle_alpha   90.00
_cell.angle_beta   90.00
_cell.angle_gamma   90.00
#
_symmetry.space_group_name_H-M   'P 1'
#
loop_
_entity.id
_entity.type
_entity.pdbx_description
1 polymer ?
#
loop_
_entity_poly.entity_id
_entity_poly.type
_entity_poly.pdbx_seq_one_letter_code
_entity_poly.pdbx_strand_id
1 'polypeptide(L)' 'MTCAECESLLDLFADGELAPERKQALSDHLAGCSQCAEKLAGIRALGDAVR' A
#
# COMPACT_ATOMS: atom_id res chain seq x y z
N MET A 1 11.93 5.72 1.56
CA MET A 1 10.49 6.07 1.48
C MET A 1 9.97 6.43 2.86
N THR A 2 9.24 7.52 2.97
CA THR A 2 8.61 7.93 4.22
C THR A 2 7.20 7.36 4.32
N CYS A 3 6.63 7.38 5.53
CA CYS A 3 5.25 6.93 5.69
C CYS A 3 4.27 7.77 4.88
N ALA A 4 4.54 9.09 4.77
CA ALA A 4 3.69 9.97 3.97
C ALA A 4 3.69 9.57 2.49
N GLU A 5 4.86 9.25 1.97
CA GLU A 5 4.98 8.78 0.59
C GLU A 5 4.28 7.43 0.41
N CYS A 6 4.45 6.56 1.39
CA CYS A 6 3.80 5.26 1.38
C CYS A 6 2.28 5.42 1.31
N GLU A 7 1.71 6.27 2.15
CA GLU A 7 0.28 6.50 2.16
C GLU A 7 -0.23 7.01 0.82
N SER A 8 0.53 7.88 0.17
CA SER A 8 0.14 8.41 -1.14
C SER A 8 0.09 7.33 -2.20
N LEU A 9 0.90 6.28 -2.04
CA LEU A 9 1.00 5.22 -3.03
C LEU A 9 0.13 4.00 -2.73
N LEU A 10 -0.45 3.93 -1.54
CA LEU A 10 -1.24 2.76 -1.15
C LEU A 10 -2.42 2.51 -2.08
N ASP A 11 -3.12 3.56 -2.51
CA ASP A 11 -4.26 3.41 -3.41
C ASP A 11 -3.82 2.79 -4.73
N LEU A 12 -2.74 3.31 -5.30
CA LEU A 12 -2.20 2.80 -6.55
C LEU A 12 -1.73 1.36 -6.40
N PHE A 13 -1.13 1.06 -5.26
CA PHE A 13 -0.66 -0.28 -4.97
C PHE A 13 -1.83 -1.27 -4.91
N ALA A 14 -2.90 -0.88 -4.24
CA ALA A 14 -4.08 -1.72 -4.11
C ALA A 14 -4.77 -1.94 -5.46
N ASP A 15 -4.73 -0.93 -6.34
CA ASP A 15 -5.31 -1.04 -7.68
C ASP A 15 -4.41 -1.78 -8.66
N GLY A 16 -3.17 -2.02 -8.28
CA GLY A 16 -2.22 -2.70 -9.16
C GLY A 16 -1.66 -1.81 -10.25
N GLU A 17 -1.79 -0.50 -10.12
CA GLU A 17 -1.32 0.47 -11.11
C GLU A 17 0.06 1.02 -10.80
N LEU A 18 0.66 0.60 -9.72
CA LEU A 18 1.96 1.08 -9.31
C LEU A 18 3.06 0.41 -10.11
N ALA A 19 4.07 1.19 -10.53
CA ALA A 19 5.21 0.65 -11.25
C ALA A 19 5.93 -0.41 -10.41
N PRO A 20 6.52 -1.45 -11.05
CA PRO A 20 7.19 -2.52 -10.30
C PRO A 20 8.27 -2.03 -9.35
N GLU A 21 9.02 -1.01 -9.74
CA GLU A 21 10.07 -0.44 -8.91
C GLU A 21 9.50 0.19 -7.65
N ARG A 22 8.41 0.91 -7.80
CA ARG A 22 7.73 1.53 -6.69
C ARG A 22 7.05 0.49 -5.82
N LYS A 23 6.50 -0.53 -6.45
CA LYS A 23 5.85 -1.63 -5.75
C LYS A 23 6.83 -2.31 -4.81
N GLN A 24 8.06 -2.55 -5.28
CA GLN A 24 9.09 -3.18 -4.46
C GLN A 24 9.47 -2.29 -3.28
N ALA A 25 9.69 -0.99 -3.54
CA ALA A 25 10.04 -0.05 -2.48
C ALA A 25 8.94 0.03 -1.43
N LEU A 26 7.69 0.06 -1.88
CA LEU A 26 6.54 0.12 -1.00
C LEU A 26 6.43 -1.16 -0.17
N SER A 27 6.62 -2.31 -0.79
CA SER A 27 6.60 -3.59 -0.10
C SER A 27 7.64 -3.65 1.00
N ASP A 28 8.86 -3.18 0.72
CA ASP A 28 9.92 -3.13 1.71
C ASP A 28 9.55 -2.22 2.88
N HIS A 29 8.95 -1.08 2.59
CA HIS A 29 8.52 -0.16 3.63
C HIS A 29 7.42 -0.80 4.50
N LEU A 30 6.47 -1.47 3.88
CA LEU A 30 5.37 -2.12 4.58
C LEU A 30 5.87 -3.22 5.52
N ALA A 31 6.93 -3.89 5.15
CA ALA A 31 7.52 -4.93 5.99
C ALA A 31 8.10 -4.35 7.29
N GLY A 32 8.51 -3.08 7.26
CA GLY A 32 9.08 -2.42 8.42
C GLY A 32 8.16 -1.42 9.11
N CYS A 33 6.96 -1.21 8.59
CA CYS A 33 6.04 -0.20 9.13
C CYS A 33 4.64 -0.78 9.27
N SER A 34 4.28 -1.16 10.49
CA SER A 34 2.97 -1.77 10.73
C SER A 34 1.82 -0.80 10.49
N GLN A 35 2.03 0.50 10.72
CA GLN A 35 1.00 1.50 10.49
C GLN A 35 0.57 1.55 9.02
N CYS A 36 1.54 1.57 8.12
CA CYS A 36 1.25 1.58 6.69
C CYS A 36 0.63 0.24 6.26
N ALA A 37 1.09 -0.86 6.83
CA ALA A 37 0.54 -2.17 6.54
C ALA A 37 -0.93 -2.24 6.95
N GLU A 38 -1.28 -1.67 8.09
CA GLU A 38 -2.65 -1.63 8.57
C GLU A 38 -3.53 -0.78 7.64
N LYS A 39 -3.00 0.34 7.18
CA LYS A 39 -3.74 1.20 6.25
C LYS A 39 -4.01 0.47 4.94
N LEU A 40 -3.04 -0.27 4.45
CA LEU A 40 -3.23 -1.06 3.23
C LEU A 40 -4.29 -2.12 3.45
N ALA A 41 -4.26 -2.79 4.59
CA ALA A 41 -5.25 -3.82 4.91
C ALA A 41 -6.65 -3.22 4.94
N GLY A 42 -6.81 -2.00 5.46
CA GLY A 42 -8.08 -1.30 5.46
C GLY A 42 -8.58 -1.01 4.06
N ILE A 43 -7.70 -0.55 3.19
CA ILE A 43 -8.05 -0.26 1.80
C ILE A 43 -8.49 -1.54 1.08
N ARG A 44 -7.76 -2.62 1.29
CA ARG A 44 -8.08 -3.90 0.67
C ARG A 44 -9.39 -4.48 1.18
N ALA A 45 -9.65 -4.30 2.47
CA ALA A 45 -10.90 -4.78 3.07
C ALA A 45 -12.10 -4.09 2.43
N LEU A 46 -12.00 -2.78 2.18
CA LEU A 46 -13.06 -2.04 1.51
C LEU A 46 -13.25 -2.52 0.07
N GLY A 47 -12.15 -2.79 -0.61
CA GLY A 47 -12.20 -3.30 -1.98
C GLY A 47 -12.81 -4.68 -2.04
N ASP A 48 -12.48 -5.53 -1.11
CA ASP A 48 -13.02 -6.90 -1.07
C ASP A 48 -14.51 -6.91 -0.78
N ALA A 49 -14.99 -5.94 -0.02
CA ALA A 49 -16.40 -5.85 0.32
C ALA A 49 -17.28 -5.60 -0.92
N VAL A 50 -16.69 -5.13 -1.99
CA VAL A 50 -17.44 -4.85 -3.22
C VAL A 50 -17.77 -6.11 -3.99
N ARG A 51 -17.08 -7.17 -3.71
CA ARG A 51 -17.34 -8.45 -4.38
C ARG A 51 -18.66 -9.05 -3.90
#